data_d05523f11dc7549cee42ce5a0a088ea0
#
_entry.id   d05523f11dc7549cee42ce5a0a088ea0
#
_cell.length_a   1.000
_cell.length_b   1.000
_cell.length_c   1.000
_cell.angle_alpha   90.00
_cell.angle_beta   90.00
_cell.angle_gamma   90.00
#
_symmetry.space_group_name_H-M   'P 1'
#
loop_
_entity.id
_entity.type
_entity.pdbx_description
1 polymer ?
#
loop_
_entity_poly.entity_id
_entity_poly.type
_entity_poly.pdbx_seq_one_letter_code
_entity_poly.pdbx_strand_id
1 'polypeptide(L)'
;MKILVIVGSILASAAAWADDVQLTKTTVKAADGTEVPVEIATPTGKGPFPPVLFIHAKRGYEGDERAHVRELAEQGFLVVAPDWQSGRFIERWPSAHNPDTEMDVEAGLDYLKSLPNACKQPVGIVGLSRGPYYAIRLAAKRGPDIAAIVSYYGHMQNPNAPEPDQLFRFAPEIMQITTPVLYLIGDADYELRRMNGGRAFYALWERGVPVEWQEYPMARRAFDFRPDQTPEEKIATRHARQRAKDWLIRWMKLTPDMRCALK
;
A
#
# COMPACT_ATOMS: atom_id res chain seq x y z
N MET A 1 54.30 46.28 -12.05
CA MET A 1 53.74 45.37 -11.08
C MET A 1 52.48 44.79 -11.72
N LYS A 2 52.55 43.56 -12.25
CA LYS A 2 51.41 42.90 -12.96
C LYS A 2 50.76 41.90 -11.98
N ILE A 3 49.51 42.17 -11.63
CA ILE A 3 48.71 41.30 -10.76
C ILE A 3 48.08 40.22 -11.64
N LEU A 4 48.45 38.96 -11.40
CA LEU A 4 47.89 37.79 -12.05
C LEU A 4 46.67 37.34 -11.21
N VAL A 5 45.48 37.50 -11.76
CA VAL A 5 44.26 36.97 -11.15
C VAL A 5 44.04 35.56 -11.69
N ILE A 6 44.21 34.58 -10.81
CA ILE A 6 43.86 33.17 -11.12
C ILE A 6 42.38 32.99 -10.73
N VAL A 7 41.50 32.89 -11.72
CA VAL A 7 40.12 32.46 -11.56
C VAL A 7 40.08 30.95 -11.54
N GLY A 8 39.98 30.38 -10.32
CA GLY A 8 39.78 28.96 -10.15
C GLY A 8 38.31 28.59 -10.43
N SER A 9 38.04 27.91 -11.55
CA SER A 9 36.75 27.31 -11.85
C SER A 9 36.55 26.10 -10.97
N ILE A 10 35.69 26.23 -9.95
CA ILE A 10 35.18 25.08 -9.20
C ILE A 10 34.10 24.43 -10.05
N LEU A 11 34.46 23.37 -10.75
CA LEU A 11 33.51 22.44 -11.35
C LEU A 11 32.83 21.65 -10.19
N ALA A 12 31.70 22.13 -9.73
CA ALA A 12 30.81 21.33 -8.91
C ALA A 12 30.22 20.22 -9.81
N SER A 13 30.79 19.03 -9.74
CA SER A 13 30.14 17.83 -10.29
C SER A 13 28.90 17.55 -9.47
N ALA A 14 27.74 18.01 -9.97
CA ALA A 14 26.46 17.48 -9.52
C ALA A 14 26.40 16.01 -9.96
N ALA A 15 26.78 15.12 -9.07
CA ALA A 15 26.46 13.71 -9.22
C ALA A 15 24.94 13.61 -9.18
N ALA A 16 24.32 13.42 -10.33
CA ALA A 16 22.94 13.03 -10.45
C ALA A 16 22.83 11.60 -9.90
N TRP A 17 22.44 11.49 -8.65
CA TRP A 17 21.96 10.23 -8.08
C TRP A 17 20.54 10.04 -8.58
N ALA A 18 20.37 9.63 -9.82
CA ALA A 18 19.18 8.96 -10.26
C ALA A 18 19.34 7.50 -9.82
N ASP A 19 19.01 7.21 -8.60
CA ASP A 19 18.85 5.84 -8.13
C ASP A 19 17.59 5.29 -8.79
N ASP A 20 17.74 4.60 -9.91
CA ASP A 20 16.64 4.00 -10.64
C ASP A 20 16.14 2.77 -9.89
N VAL A 21 14.96 2.89 -9.29
CA VAL A 21 14.18 1.75 -8.80
C VAL A 21 14.00 0.77 -9.96
N GLN A 22 14.35 -0.49 -9.75
CA GLN A 22 14.14 -1.51 -10.75
C GLN A 22 12.68 -1.99 -10.74
N LEU A 23 11.94 -1.74 -11.82
CA LEU A 23 10.61 -2.29 -12.05
C LEU A 23 10.70 -3.52 -12.93
N THR A 24 10.17 -4.64 -12.47
CA THR A 24 10.08 -5.90 -13.23
C THR A 24 8.67 -6.45 -13.18
N LYS A 25 8.30 -7.22 -14.20
CA LYS A 25 6.99 -7.87 -14.27
C LYS A 25 7.18 -9.38 -14.37
N THR A 26 6.27 -10.10 -13.73
CA THR A 26 6.20 -11.55 -13.82
C THR A 26 4.75 -11.99 -13.70
N THR A 27 4.54 -13.29 -13.76
CA THR A 27 3.25 -13.93 -13.49
C THR A 27 3.44 -14.95 -12.40
N VAL A 28 2.51 -14.99 -11.44
CA VAL A 28 2.45 -16.01 -10.40
C VAL A 28 1.15 -16.80 -10.54
N LYS A 29 1.10 -18.01 -10.00
CA LYS A 29 -0.12 -18.82 -10.03
C LYS A 29 -0.86 -18.72 -8.72
N ALA A 30 -2.14 -18.37 -8.79
CA ALA A 30 -3.07 -18.51 -7.67
C ALA A 30 -3.37 -19.99 -7.39
N ALA A 31 -4.00 -20.29 -6.26
CA ALA A 31 -4.28 -21.68 -5.82
C ALA A 31 -5.17 -22.47 -6.80
N ASP A 32 -6.01 -21.80 -7.56
CA ASP A 32 -6.87 -22.37 -8.60
C ASP A 32 -6.18 -22.49 -9.98
N GLY A 33 -4.88 -22.12 -10.05
CA GLY A 33 -4.08 -22.16 -11.28
C GLY A 33 -4.17 -20.89 -12.14
N THR A 34 -4.98 -19.91 -11.75
CA THR A 34 -5.06 -18.62 -12.47
C THR A 34 -3.69 -17.93 -12.51
N GLU A 35 -3.33 -17.44 -13.67
CA GLU A 35 -2.11 -16.66 -13.87
C GLU A 35 -2.35 -15.19 -13.50
N VAL A 36 -1.69 -14.76 -12.43
CA VAL A 36 -1.82 -13.41 -11.87
C VAL A 36 -0.62 -12.57 -12.27
N PRO A 37 -0.79 -11.52 -13.07
CA PRO A 37 0.29 -10.58 -13.37
C PRO A 37 0.74 -9.87 -12.10
N VAL A 38 2.06 -9.72 -11.93
CA VAL A 38 2.66 -9.09 -10.77
C VAL A 38 3.73 -8.10 -11.21
N GLU A 39 3.71 -6.90 -10.67
CA GLU A 39 4.81 -5.96 -10.78
C GLU A 39 5.64 -5.94 -9.49
N ILE A 40 6.96 -5.96 -9.64
CA ILE A 40 7.92 -5.89 -8.54
C ILE A 40 8.70 -4.60 -8.66
N ALA A 41 8.74 -3.80 -7.60
CA ALA A 41 9.63 -2.65 -7.49
C ALA A 41 10.70 -2.95 -6.45
N THR A 42 11.94 -3.00 -6.91
CA THR A 42 13.11 -3.29 -6.09
C THR A 42 13.90 -2.00 -5.83
N PRO A 43 14.18 -1.67 -4.56
CA PRO A 43 15.05 -0.55 -4.23
C PRO A 43 16.45 -0.73 -4.81
N THR A 44 17.16 0.38 -4.99
CA THR A 44 18.58 0.34 -5.34
C THR A 44 19.43 -0.15 -4.17
N GLY A 45 20.60 -0.69 -4.47
CA GLY A 45 21.55 -1.15 -3.47
C GLY A 45 21.48 -2.64 -3.18
N LYS A 46 22.09 -3.04 -2.06
CA LYS A 46 22.17 -4.45 -1.64
C LYS A 46 21.10 -4.74 -0.61
N GLY A 47 20.17 -5.66 -0.95
CA GLY A 47 19.20 -6.19 0.00
C GLY A 47 19.84 -7.00 1.13
N PRO A 48 19.03 -7.66 1.98
CA PRO A 48 17.58 -7.80 1.82
C PRO A 48 16.81 -6.52 2.19
N PHE A 49 15.62 -6.35 1.58
CA PHE A 49 14.77 -5.18 1.76
C PHE A 49 13.48 -5.51 2.51
N PRO A 50 12.92 -4.55 3.28
CA PRO A 50 11.63 -4.72 3.94
C PRO A 50 10.51 -4.98 2.93
N PRO A 51 9.74 -6.07 3.06
CA PRO A 51 8.72 -6.45 2.08
C PRO A 51 7.41 -5.71 2.29
N VAL A 52 6.86 -5.16 1.22
CA VAL A 52 5.52 -4.52 1.20
C VAL A 52 4.68 -5.11 0.07
N LEU A 53 3.48 -5.56 0.40
CA LEU A 53 2.46 -5.94 -0.57
C LEU A 53 1.59 -4.71 -0.86
N PHE A 54 1.51 -4.32 -2.13
CA PHE A 54 0.66 -3.23 -2.58
C PHE A 54 -0.60 -3.79 -3.24
N ILE A 55 -1.79 -3.37 -2.79
CA ILE A 55 -3.06 -3.87 -3.29
C ILE A 55 -3.87 -2.71 -3.89
N HIS A 56 -4.06 -2.74 -5.20
CA HIS A 56 -4.68 -1.67 -5.96
C HIS A 56 -6.21 -1.56 -5.78
N ALA A 57 -6.75 -0.44 -6.25
CA ALA A 57 -8.18 -0.13 -6.24
C ALA A 57 -8.96 -0.88 -7.35
N LYS A 58 -10.31 -0.80 -7.30
CA LYS A 58 -11.22 -1.35 -8.34
C LYS A 58 -11.00 -0.78 -9.75
N ARG A 59 -10.31 0.33 -9.88
CA ARG A 59 -10.03 0.95 -11.18
C ARG A 59 -8.99 0.18 -12.01
N GLY A 60 -8.31 -0.78 -11.42
CA GLY A 60 -7.24 -1.53 -12.06
C GLY A 60 -5.85 -1.10 -11.58
N TYR A 61 -4.82 -1.82 -12.02
CA TYR A 61 -3.42 -1.50 -11.74
C TYR A 61 -2.85 -0.64 -12.88
N GLU A 62 -2.80 0.68 -12.68
CA GLU A 62 -2.48 1.66 -13.71
C GLU A 62 -1.29 2.57 -13.36
N GLY A 63 -1.14 3.66 -14.11
CA GLY A 63 -0.01 4.58 -14.02
C GLY A 63 0.20 5.16 -12.62
N ASP A 64 -0.88 5.57 -11.96
CA ASP A 64 -0.80 6.17 -10.62
C ASP A 64 -0.48 5.14 -9.53
N GLU A 65 -1.01 3.91 -9.66
CA GLU A 65 -0.65 2.79 -8.79
C GLU A 65 0.84 2.44 -8.95
N ARG A 66 1.34 2.40 -10.19
CA ARG A 66 2.77 2.18 -10.48
C ARG A 66 3.63 3.28 -9.90
N ALA A 67 3.19 4.54 -10.00
CA ALA A 67 3.90 5.66 -9.39
C ALA A 67 4.01 5.49 -7.87
N HIS A 68 2.94 5.07 -7.20
CA HIS A 68 2.96 4.80 -5.76
C HIS A 68 3.84 3.61 -5.38
N VAL A 69 3.80 2.53 -6.17
CA VAL A 69 4.69 1.36 -6.01
C VAL A 69 6.15 1.76 -6.16
N ARG A 70 6.48 2.57 -7.16
CA ARG A 70 7.82 3.13 -7.35
C ARG A 70 8.25 3.99 -6.15
N GLU A 71 7.38 4.90 -5.69
CA GLU A 71 7.66 5.76 -4.53
C GLU A 71 7.95 4.95 -3.26
N LEU A 72 7.20 3.89 -3.00
CA LEU A 72 7.48 2.98 -1.88
C LEU A 72 8.87 2.32 -2.02
N ALA A 73 9.27 1.95 -3.23
CA ALA A 73 10.59 1.37 -3.47
C ALA A 73 11.72 2.41 -3.35
N GLU A 74 11.50 3.66 -3.78
CA GLU A 74 12.41 4.80 -3.52
C GLU A 74 12.58 5.05 -2.01
N GLN A 75 11.55 4.74 -1.23
CA GLN A 75 11.60 4.80 0.23
C GLN A 75 12.33 3.61 0.88
N GLY A 76 12.78 2.63 0.10
CA GLY A 76 13.57 1.48 0.55
C GLY A 76 12.78 0.17 0.75
N PHE A 77 11.51 0.11 0.38
CA PHE A 77 10.70 -1.11 0.46
C PHE A 77 10.79 -1.96 -0.82
N LEU A 78 10.94 -3.28 -0.68
CA LEU A 78 10.69 -4.21 -1.78
C LEU A 78 9.19 -4.38 -1.92
N VAL A 79 8.65 -3.93 -3.05
CA VAL A 79 7.20 -3.91 -3.27
C VAL A 79 6.79 -4.96 -4.29
N VAL A 80 5.75 -5.72 -3.97
CA VAL A 80 5.06 -6.61 -4.90
C VAL A 80 3.61 -6.15 -5.02
N ALA A 81 3.16 -5.96 -6.27
CA ALA A 81 1.82 -5.50 -6.59
C ALA A 81 1.13 -6.52 -7.53
N PRO A 82 0.30 -7.44 -7.01
CA PRO A 82 -0.50 -8.34 -7.84
C PRO A 82 -1.64 -7.57 -8.50
N ASP A 83 -1.82 -7.79 -9.81
CA ASP A 83 -2.98 -7.32 -10.55
C ASP A 83 -4.11 -8.35 -10.46
N TRP A 84 -4.90 -8.25 -9.40
CA TRP A 84 -5.99 -9.17 -9.07
C TRP A 84 -7.19 -9.09 -10.03
N GLN A 85 -7.15 -8.22 -11.04
CA GLN A 85 -8.22 -8.08 -12.05
C GLN A 85 -7.81 -8.70 -13.39
N SER A 86 -6.61 -8.37 -13.89
CA SER A 86 -6.21 -8.72 -15.25
C SER A 86 -6.11 -10.23 -15.48
N GLY A 87 -5.60 -10.98 -14.50
CA GLY A 87 -5.51 -12.46 -14.61
C GLY A 87 -6.86 -13.16 -14.72
N ARG A 88 -7.93 -12.51 -14.29
CA ARG A 88 -9.32 -13.02 -14.36
C ARG A 88 -10.18 -12.30 -15.38
N PHE A 89 -9.60 -11.46 -16.23
CA PHE A 89 -10.32 -10.66 -17.21
C PHE A 89 -11.43 -9.79 -16.60
N ILE A 90 -11.22 -9.33 -15.36
CA ILE A 90 -12.16 -8.45 -14.65
C ILE A 90 -11.96 -7.04 -15.16
N GLU A 91 -13.04 -6.46 -15.70
CA GLU A 91 -13.03 -5.08 -16.17
C GLU A 91 -12.79 -4.07 -15.02
N ARG A 92 -12.38 -2.88 -15.40
CA ARG A 92 -12.27 -1.75 -14.47
C ARG A 92 -13.64 -1.42 -13.88
N TRP A 93 -13.64 -1.05 -12.60
CA TRP A 93 -14.84 -0.69 -11.85
C TRP A 93 -15.90 -1.81 -11.79
N PRO A 94 -15.54 -3.03 -11.46
CA PRO A 94 -16.51 -4.12 -11.41
C PRO A 94 -17.64 -3.79 -10.42
N SER A 95 -18.87 -4.06 -10.82
CA SER A 95 -20.07 -3.85 -10.00
C SER A 95 -20.13 -4.81 -8.81
N ALA A 96 -19.74 -6.07 -9.04
CA ALA A 96 -19.72 -7.12 -8.03
C ALA A 96 -18.28 -7.45 -7.56
N HIS A 97 -18.16 -8.03 -6.39
CA HIS A 97 -16.93 -8.66 -5.93
C HIS A 97 -16.86 -10.09 -6.47
N ASN A 98 -15.69 -10.47 -6.99
CA ASN A 98 -15.38 -11.86 -7.29
C ASN A 98 -14.50 -12.41 -6.15
N PRO A 99 -14.98 -13.35 -5.32
CA PRO A 99 -14.21 -13.91 -4.20
C PRO A 99 -12.90 -14.60 -4.60
N ASP A 100 -12.83 -15.12 -5.83
CA ASP A 100 -11.62 -15.81 -6.32
C ASP A 100 -10.41 -14.87 -6.41
N THR A 101 -10.63 -13.56 -6.54
CA THR A 101 -9.56 -12.55 -6.52
C THR A 101 -8.80 -12.49 -5.20
N GLU A 102 -9.36 -13.05 -4.14
CA GLU A 102 -8.69 -13.16 -2.84
C GLU A 102 -7.48 -14.11 -2.92
N MET A 103 -7.59 -15.18 -3.73
CA MET A 103 -6.47 -16.10 -4.00
C MET A 103 -5.35 -15.42 -4.81
N ASP A 104 -5.68 -14.49 -5.68
CA ASP A 104 -4.70 -13.75 -6.49
C ASP A 104 -3.83 -12.86 -5.60
N VAL A 105 -4.46 -12.16 -4.65
CA VAL A 105 -3.74 -11.32 -3.69
C VAL A 105 -2.89 -12.17 -2.74
N GLU A 106 -3.39 -13.33 -2.32
CA GLU A 106 -2.62 -14.28 -1.49
C GLU A 106 -1.40 -14.83 -2.25
N ALA A 107 -1.54 -15.16 -3.54
CA ALA A 107 -0.42 -15.58 -4.38
C ALA A 107 0.67 -14.48 -4.47
N GLY A 108 0.27 -13.21 -4.53
CA GLY A 108 1.19 -12.07 -4.47
C GLY A 108 1.95 -11.99 -3.15
N LEU A 109 1.29 -12.27 -2.01
CA LEU A 109 1.92 -12.35 -0.70
C LEU A 109 2.96 -13.49 -0.64
N ASP A 110 2.58 -14.68 -1.08
CA ASP A 110 3.46 -15.84 -1.05
C ASP A 110 4.68 -15.62 -1.96
N TYR A 111 4.48 -15.03 -3.13
CA TYR A 111 5.56 -14.66 -4.01
C TYR A 111 6.51 -13.66 -3.37
N LEU A 112 5.99 -12.58 -2.78
CA LEU A 112 6.82 -11.58 -2.07
C LEU A 112 7.68 -12.23 -0.99
N LYS A 113 7.10 -13.13 -0.20
CA LYS A 113 7.82 -13.86 0.87
C LYS A 113 8.87 -14.84 0.33
N SER A 114 8.71 -15.32 -0.90
CA SER A 114 9.64 -16.25 -1.55
C SER A 114 10.89 -15.55 -2.10
N LEU A 115 10.82 -14.23 -2.37
CA LEU A 115 11.91 -13.49 -2.98
C LEU A 115 13.19 -13.53 -2.13
N PRO A 116 14.35 -13.81 -2.73
CA PRO A 116 15.61 -13.94 -1.98
C PRO A 116 16.10 -12.61 -1.39
N ASN A 117 15.72 -11.50 -2.02
CA ASN A 117 16.05 -10.14 -1.57
C ASN A 117 15.00 -9.52 -0.63
N ALA A 118 13.97 -10.29 -0.23
CA ALA A 118 13.02 -9.89 0.81
C ALA A 118 13.54 -10.26 2.20
N CYS A 119 13.40 -9.37 3.16
CA CYS A 119 13.61 -9.68 4.56
C CYS A 119 12.68 -10.82 5.01
N LYS A 120 13.22 -11.78 5.77
CA LYS A 120 12.44 -12.91 6.32
C LYS A 120 11.69 -12.46 7.60
N GLN A 121 10.75 -11.55 7.42
CA GLN A 121 9.92 -10.97 8.49
C GLN A 121 8.48 -10.80 8.00
N PRO A 122 7.51 -10.48 8.87
CA PRO A 122 6.16 -10.16 8.47
C PRO A 122 6.10 -8.96 7.50
N VAL A 123 5.16 -9.01 6.57
CA VAL A 123 4.99 -8.08 5.44
C VAL A 123 4.16 -6.87 5.87
N GLY A 124 4.55 -5.67 5.41
CA GLY A 124 3.66 -4.51 5.44
C GLY A 124 2.68 -4.55 4.26
N ILE A 125 1.45 -4.08 4.45
CA ILE A 125 0.47 -3.96 3.35
C ILE A 125 0.06 -2.52 3.16
N VAL A 126 0.09 -2.04 1.91
CA VAL A 126 -0.51 -0.77 1.49
C VAL A 126 -1.67 -1.08 0.56
N GLY A 127 -2.88 -0.73 0.97
CA GLY A 127 -4.08 -0.97 0.19
C GLY A 127 -4.83 0.31 -0.17
N LEU A 128 -5.32 0.38 -1.40
CA LEU A 128 -6.08 1.50 -1.91
C LEU A 128 -7.54 1.11 -2.12
N SER A 129 -8.48 1.88 -1.61
CA SER A 129 -9.91 1.72 -1.87
C SER A 129 -10.45 0.31 -1.56
N ARG A 130 -10.49 -0.61 -2.52
CA ARG A 130 -10.84 -2.03 -2.31
C ARG A 130 -9.68 -2.82 -1.68
N GLY A 131 -8.45 -2.40 -1.89
CA GLY A 131 -7.24 -3.07 -1.41
C GLY A 131 -7.24 -3.37 0.10
N PRO A 132 -7.66 -2.46 0.98
CA PRO A 132 -7.73 -2.72 2.42
C PRO A 132 -8.67 -3.88 2.82
N TYR A 133 -9.72 -4.16 2.06
CA TYR A 133 -10.52 -5.37 2.29
C TYR A 133 -9.68 -6.64 2.15
N TYR A 134 -8.93 -6.76 1.05
CA TYR A 134 -8.02 -7.90 0.85
C TYR A 134 -6.94 -7.97 1.94
N ALA A 135 -6.41 -6.81 2.36
CA ALA A 135 -5.44 -6.75 3.45
C ALA A 135 -5.99 -7.31 4.76
N ILE A 136 -7.24 -6.97 5.11
CA ILE A 136 -7.95 -7.49 6.28
C ILE A 136 -8.19 -8.99 6.14
N ARG A 137 -8.62 -9.47 4.97
CA ARG A 137 -8.78 -10.90 4.68
C ARG A 137 -7.47 -11.66 4.89
N LEU A 138 -6.37 -11.16 4.33
CA LEU A 138 -5.05 -11.76 4.54
C LEU A 138 -4.65 -11.75 6.01
N ALA A 139 -4.87 -10.65 6.73
CA ALA A 139 -4.54 -10.56 8.14
C ALA A 139 -5.37 -11.52 9.00
N ALA A 140 -6.65 -11.72 8.68
CA ALA A 140 -7.48 -12.71 9.37
C ALA A 140 -7.02 -14.16 9.11
N LYS A 141 -6.61 -14.46 7.87
CA LYS A 141 -6.16 -15.80 7.47
C LYS A 141 -4.70 -16.07 7.83
N ARG A 142 -3.84 -15.09 7.69
CA ARG A 142 -2.37 -15.16 7.70
C ARG A 142 -1.73 -14.19 8.71
N GLY A 143 -2.41 -13.89 9.82
CA GLY A 143 -2.01 -12.87 10.78
C GLY A 143 -0.51 -12.81 11.11
N PRO A 144 0.17 -13.93 11.43
CA PRO A 144 1.62 -13.91 11.70
C PRO A 144 2.50 -13.44 10.54
N ASP A 145 1.98 -13.49 9.30
CA ASP A 145 2.69 -13.05 8.11
C ASP A 145 2.58 -11.53 7.86
N ILE A 146 1.67 -10.84 8.56
CA ILE A 146 1.34 -9.43 8.29
C ILE A 146 1.72 -8.57 9.50
N ALA A 147 2.64 -7.62 9.30
CA ALA A 147 3.12 -6.72 10.34
C ALA A 147 2.21 -5.52 10.55
N ALA A 148 1.70 -4.94 9.46
CA ALA A 148 0.92 -3.70 9.49
C ALA A 148 0.09 -3.54 8.22
N ILE A 149 -1.02 -2.82 8.33
CA ILE A 149 -1.88 -2.42 7.22
C ILE A 149 -1.95 -0.90 7.16
N VAL A 150 -1.76 -0.34 5.97
CA VAL A 150 -2.07 1.05 5.63
C VAL A 150 -3.26 1.07 4.68
N SER A 151 -4.34 1.71 5.10
CA SER A 151 -5.61 1.78 4.38
C SER A 151 -5.82 3.19 3.83
N TYR A 152 -5.62 3.39 2.54
CA TYR A 152 -5.97 4.64 1.87
C TYR A 152 -7.45 4.61 1.46
N TYR A 153 -8.27 5.49 2.04
CA TYR A 153 -9.72 5.59 1.79
C TYR A 153 -10.41 4.23 1.62
N GLY A 154 -10.06 3.30 2.52
CA GLY A 154 -10.36 1.89 2.42
C GLY A 154 -11.82 1.54 2.46
N HIS A 155 -12.19 0.55 1.65
CA HIS A 155 -13.45 -0.15 1.78
C HIS A 155 -13.33 -1.19 2.88
N MET A 156 -13.80 -0.85 4.07
CA MET A 156 -13.90 -1.81 5.17
C MET A 156 -15.22 -2.57 5.16
N GLN A 157 -15.96 -2.43 4.07
CA GLN A 157 -17.25 -3.09 3.85
C GLN A 157 -17.07 -4.58 3.59
N ASN A 158 -18.10 -5.35 3.93
CA ASN A 158 -18.21 -6.73 3.48
C ASN A 158 -18.63 -6.74 1.99
N PRO A 159 -17.75 -7.01 1.04
CA PRO A 159 -18.10 -6.97 -0.37
C PRO A 159 -18.98 -8.13 -0.81
N ASN A 160 -19.10 -9.18 0.03
CA ASN A 160 -19.95 -10.35 -0.21
C ASN A 160 -21.37 -10.16 0.34
N ALA A 161 -21.63 -9.07 1.06
CA ALA A 161 -23.00 -8.75 1.49
C ALA A 161 -23.78 -8.14 0.30
N PRO A 162 -25.11 -8.39 0.23
CA PRO A 162 -25.96 -7.77 -0.77
C PRO A 162 -26.02 -6.24 -0.59
N GLU A 163 -26.21 -5.50 -1.67
CA GLU A 163 -26.58 -4.09 -1.64
C GLU A 163 -28.03 -3.93 -1.13
N PRO A 164 -28.41 -2.94 -0.29
CA PRO A 164 -27.53 -1.88 0.24
C PRO A 164 -26.77 -2.27 1.53
N ASP A 165 -26.98 -3.45 2.08
CA ASP A 165 -26.40 -3.91 3.35
C ASP A 165 -24.89 -3.78 3.37
N GLN A 166 -24.27 -3.99 2.22
CA GLN A 166 -22.82 -3.83 2.03
C GLN A 166 -22.31 -2.47 2.52
N LEU A 167 -23.07 -1.40 2.32
CA LEU A 167 -22.69 -0.04 2.74
C LEU A 167 -22.68 0.16 4.25
N PHE A 168 -23.48 -0.64 4.98
CA PHE A 168 -23.68 -0.50 6.42
C PHE A 168 -22.91 -1.50 7.27
N ARG A 169 -22.35 -2.53 6.66
CA ARG A 169 -21.65 -3.61 7.36
C ARG A 169 -20.17 -3.62 7.01
N PHE A 170 -19.32 -3.52 8.01
CA PHE A 170 -17.89 -3.79 7.79
C PHE A 170 -17.63 -5.28 7.61
N ALA A 171 -16.50 -5.62 7.01
CA ALA A 171 -16.09 -7.00 6.78
C ALA A 171 -15.94 -7.76 8.10
N PRO A 172 -16.52 -8.97 8.24
CA PRO A 172 -16.49 -9.72 9.50
C PRO A 172 -15.07 -10.05 9.98
N GLU A 173 -14.10 -10.06 9.08
CA GLU A 173 -12.68 -10.24 9.36
C GLU A 173 -12.11 -9.15 10.28
N ILE A 174 -12.70 -7.96 10.33
CA ILE A 174 -12.35 -6.90 11.27
C ILE A 174 -12.39 -7.42 12.72
N MET A 175 -13.33 -8.32 13.02
CA MET A 175 -13.47 -8.90 14.37
C MET A 175 -12.42 -10.01 14.65
N GLN A 176 -11.58 -10.38 13.70
CA GLN A 176 -10.62 -11.48 13.82
C GLN A 176 -9.17 -10.98 13.88
N ILE A 177 -8.87 -9.83 13.25
CA ILE A 177 -7.49 -9.35 13.12
C ILE A 177 -6.99 -8.72 14.41
N THR A 178 -5.68 -8.86 14.62
CA THR A 178 -4.90 -8.15 15.66
C THR A 178 -3.81 -7.28 15.04
N THR A 179 -3.70 -7.31 13.72
CA THR A 179 -2.72 -6.55 12.94
C THR A 179 -2.98 -5.05 13.05
N PRO A 180 -1.95 -4.23 13.33
CA PRO A 180 -2.06 -2.78 13.37
C PRO A 180 -2.58 -2.17 12.06
N VAL A 181 -3.52 -1.22 12.14
CA VAL A 181 -4.15 -0.59 10.97
C VAL A 181 -4.05 0.94 11.05
N LEU A 182 -3.51 1.56 10.00
CA LEU A 182 -3.56 3.01 9.79
C LEU A 182 -4.64 3.33 8.76
N TYR A 183 -5.60 4.17 9.12
CA TYR A 183 -6.60 4.75 8.23
C TYR A 183 -6.19 6.14 7.75
N LEU A 184 -6.18 6.33 6.43
CA LEU A 184 -5.92 7.60 5.75
C LEU A 184 -7.12 7.93 4.89
N ILE A 185 -7.90 8.96 5.24
CA ILE A 185 -9.15 9.28 4.59
C ILE A 185 -9.34 10.80 4.47
N GLY A 186 -10.01 11.25 3.41
CA GLY A 186 -10.45 12.63 3.28
C GLY A 186 -11.80 12.88 3.96
N ASP A 187 -12.02 14.05 4.54
CA ASP A 187 -13.29 14.42 5.15
C ASP A 187 -14.39 14.67 4.10
N ALA A 188 -14.01 14.96 2.86
CA ALA A 188 -14.90 15.07 1.71
C ALA A 188 -15.08 13.75 0.92
N ASP A 189 -14.68 12.61 1.47
CA ASP A 189 -15.04 11.28 0.93
C ASP A 189 -16.53 10.98 1.19
N TYR A 190 -17.10 10.01 0.50
CA TYR A 190 -18.49 9.62 0.66
C TYR A 190 -18.85 9.28 2.10
N GLU A 191 -19.90 9.92 2.61
CA GLU A 191 -20.33 9.82 4.02
C GLU A 191 -20.49 8.37 4.49
N LEU A 192 -21.22 7.54 3.73
CA LEU A 192 -21.42 6.13 4.08
C LEU A 192 -20.13 5.33 4.19
N ARG A 193 -19.10 5.68 3.39
CA ARG A 193 -17.80 5.01 3.48
C ARG A 193 -17.02 5.45 4.70
N ARG A 194 -17.08 6.74 5.04
CA ARG A 194 -16.48 7.28 6.27
C ARG A 194 -17.14 6.67 7.50
N MET A 195 -18.47 6.59 7.52
CA MET A 195 -19.23 5.93 8.59
C MET A 195 -18.85 4.46 8.77
N ASN A 196 -18.77 3.70 7.68
CA ASN A 196 -18.41 2.28 7.73
C ASN A 196 -16.96 2.10 8.20
N GLY A 197 -16.02 2.91 7.67
CA GLY A 197 -14.62 2.94 8.13
C GLY A 197 -14.51 3.28 9.61
N GLY A 198 -15.25 4.28 10.07
CA GLY A 198 -15.32 4.67 11.49
C GLY A 198 -15.82 3.54 12.40
N ARG A 199 -16.85 2.81 11.98
CA ARG A 199 -17.36 1.63 12.72
C ARG A 199 -16.29 0.53 12.79
N ALA A 200 -15.60 0.25 11.71
CA ALA A 200 -14.51 -0.72 11.69
C ALA A 200 -13.35 -0.27 12.59
N PHE A 201 -13.00 1.03 12.55
CA PHE A 201 -12.01 1.62 13.43
C PHE A 201 -12.35 1.41 14.91
N TYR A 202 -13.58 1.78 15.33
CA TYR A 202 -14.01 1.60 16.71
C TYR A 202 -14.02 0.14 17.15
N ALA A 203 -14.45 -0.78 16.27
CA ALA A 203 -14.43 -2.21 16.57
C ALA A 203 -13.02 -2.75 16.80
N LEU A 204 -12.02 -2.26 16.07
CA LEU A 204 -10.61 -2.58 16.30
C LEU A 204 -10.10 -1.95 17.61
N TRP A 205 -10.40 -0.68 17.82
CA TRP A 205 -9.95 0.07 19.00
C TRP A 205 -10.50 -0.53 20.30
N GLU A 206 -11.80 -0.87 20.37
CA GLU A 206 -12.41 -1.52 21.53
C GLU A 206 -11.78 -2.86 21.88
N ARG A 207 -11.24 -3.57 20.89
CA ARG A 207 -10.52 -4.83 21.07
C ARG A 207 -9.05 -4.65 21.42
N GLY A 208 -8.59 -3.40 21.58
CA GLY A 208 -7.19 -3.08 21.89
C GLY A 208 -6.22 -3.30 20.71
N VAL A 209 -6.73 -3.44 19.49
CA VAL A 209 -5.88 -3.50 18.29
C VAL A 209 -5.27 -2.13 18.04
N PRO A 210 -3.95 -2.00 17.81
CA PRO A 210 -3.35 -0.73 17.46
C PRO A 210 -3.96 -0.18 16.17
N VAL A 211 -4.66 0.94 16.27
CA VAL A 211 -5.31 1.57 15.13
C VAL A 211 -5.19 3.08 15.21
N GLU A 212 -4.89 3.72 14.10
CA GLU A 212 -4.85 5.18 13.97
C GLU A 212 -5.75 5.65 12.83
N TRP A 213 -6.44 6.78 13.07
CA TRP A 213 -7.30 7.43 12.08
C TRP A 213 -6.73 8.80 11.76
N GLN A 214 -6.35 9.00 10.50
CA GLN A 214 -5.91 10.28 9.99
C GLN A 214 -6.91 10.78 8.96
N GLU A 215 -7.61 11.84 9.28
CA GLU A 215 -8.54 12.53 8.38
C GLU A 215 -7.90 13.79 7.81
N TYR A 216 -8.14 14.04 6.53
CA TYR A 216 -7.57 15.18 5.79
C TYR A 216 -8.67 16.16 5.42
N PRO A 217 -8.62 17.40 5.94
CA PRO A 217 -9.61 18.44 5.63
C PRO A 217 -9.69 18.72 4.13
N MET A 218 -10.91 18.87 3.62
CA MET A 218 -11.24 19.18 2.22
C MET A 218 -10.70 18.18 1.18
N ALA A 219 -10.16 17.07 1.61
CA ALA A 219 -9.66 16.04 0.71
C ALA A 219 -10.80 15.12 0.27
N ARG A 220 -10.98 15.04 -1.05
CA ARG A 220 -11.98 14.15 -1.68
C ARG A 220 -11.47 12.71 -1.71
N ARG A 221 -12.35 11.77 -2.05
CA ARG A 221 -11.96 10.38 -2.29
C ARG A 221 -10.85 10.27 -3.32
N ALA A 222 -9.87 9.38 -3.06
CA ALA A 222 -8.69 9.18 -3.89
C ALA A 222 -7.86 10.47 -4.07
N PHE A 223 -7.77 11.27 -3.02
CA PHE A 223 -7.10 12.57 -3.01
C PHE A 223 -5.66 12.53 -3.55
N ASP A 224 -5.00 11.40 -3.42
CA ASP A 224 -3.61 11.19 -3.85
C ASP A 224 -3.43 10.80 -5.33
N PHE A 225 -4.54 10.51 -6.03
CA PHE A 225 -4.55 10.10 -7.44
C PHE A 225 -5.42 10.99 -8.34
N ARG A 226 -5.85 12.11 -7.83
CA ARG A 226 -6.70 13.00 -8.62
C ARG A 226 -5.86 13.83 -9.58
N PRO A 227 -6.23 13.90 -10.88
CA PRO A 227 -5.55 14.77 -11.84
C PRO A 227 -5.81 16.27 -11.55
N ASP A 228 -6.89 16.57 -10.84
CA ASP A 228 -7.36 17.90 -10.45
C ASP A 228 -7.15 18.18 -8.95
N GLN A 229 -6.05 17.69 -8.37
CA GLN A 229 -5.75 17.90 -6.95
C GLN A 229 -5.74 19.37 -6.56
N THR A 230 -6.47 19.68 -5.48
CA THR A 230 -6.39 20.99 -4.83
C THR A 230 -5.05 21.14 -4.08
N PRO A 231 -4.68 22.35 -3.64
CA PRO A 231 -3.51 22.55 -2.77
C PRO A 231 -3.58 21.71 -1.49
N GLU A 232 -4.76 21.59 -0.88
CA GLU A 232 -5.03 20.81 0.33
C GLU A 232 -4.82 19.31 0.07
N GLU A 233 -5.31 18.79 -1.05
CA GLU A 233 -5.12 17.40 -1.45
C GLU A 233 -3.64 17.08 -1.73
N LYS A 234 -2.88 18.01 -2.29
CA LYS A 234 -1.42 17.86 -2.46
C LYS A 234 -0.69 17.81 -1.12
N ILE A 235 -1.10 18.62 -0.15
CA ILE A 235 -0.57 18.57 1.22
C ILE A 235 -0.95 17.25 1.88
N ALA A 236 -2.22 16.85 1.78
CA ALA A 236 -2.73 15.60 2.30
C ALA A 236 -1.96 14.39 1.73
N THR A 237 -1.69 14.40 0.42
CA THR A 237 -0.93 13.34 -0.26
C THR A 237 0.47 13.18 0.33
N ARG A 238 1.24 14.27 0.42
CA ARG A 238 2.59 14.21 0.99
C ARG A 238 2.59 13.73 2.44
N HIS A 239 1.66 14.23 3.25
CA HIS A 239 1.53 13.82 4.65
C HIS A 239 1.10 12.35 4.76
N ALA A 240 0.15 11.89 3.94
CA ALA A 240 -0.30 10.50 3.91
C ALA A 240 0.83 9.53 3.54
N ARG A 241 1.66 9.89 2.54
CA ARG A 241 2.85 9.10 2.16
C ARG A 241 3.84 8.97 3.31
N GLN A 242 4.14 10.09 4.00
CA GLN A 242 5.02 10.07 5.16
C GLN A 242 4.42 9.25 6.31
N ARG A 243 3.14 9.43 6.64
CA ARG A 243 2.45 8.66 7.68
C ARG A 243 2.46 7.16 7.39
N ALA A 244 2.24 6.78 6.14
CA ALA A 244 2.30 5.38 5.71
C ALA A 244 3.69 4.78 5.94
N LYS A 245 4.74 5.50 5.53
CA LYS A 245 6.13 5.10 5.75
C LYS A 245 6.44 4.92 7.24
N ASP A 246 6.10 5.91 8.08
CA ASP A 246 6.37 5.88 9.52
C ASP A 246 5.63 4.73 10.21
N TRP A 247 4.38 4.47 9.79
CA TRP A 247 3.58 3.34 10.28
C TRP A 247 4.23 1.99 9.95
N LEU A 248 4.67 1.81 8.70
CA LEU A 248 5.36 0.60 8.27
C LEU A 248 6.67 0.40 9.03
N ILE A 249 7.51 1.44 9.13
CA ILE A 249 8.77 1.39 9.90
C ILE A 249 8.51 0.93 11.33
N ARG A 250 7.54 1.57 12.01
CA ARG A 250 7.21 1.26 13.40
C ARG A 250 6.79 -0.18 13.60
N TRP A 251 5.83 -0.67 12.83
CA TRP A 251 5.21 -1.97 13.06
C TRP A 251 5.96 -3.13 12.41
N MET A 252 6.71 -2.89 11.37
CA MET A 252 7.69 -3.85 10.82
C MET A 252 8.97 -3.87 11.64
N LYS A 253 9.10 -2.99 12.64
CA LYS A 253 10.30 -2.86 13.52
C LYS A 253 11.58 -2.65 12.73
N LEU A 254 11.53 -1.79 11.72
CA LEU A 254 12.69 -1.49 10.89
C LEU A 254 13.66 -0.57 11.63
N THR A 255 14.94 -0.67 11.28
CA THR A 255 15.95 0.30 11.71
C THR A 255 15.77 1.62 10.96
N PRO A 256 16.31 2.76 11.46
CA PRO A 256 16.19 4.05 10.78
C PRO A 256 16.76 4.07 9.36
N ASP A 257 17.74 3.23 9.06
CA ASP A 257 18.33 3.04 7.73
C ASP A 257 17.59 1.98 6.89
N MET A 258 16.35 1.70 7.22
CA MET A 258 15.44 0.80 6.49
C MET A 258 15.94 -0.65 6.38
N ARG A 259 16.76 -1.10 7.34
CA ARG A 259 17.18 -2.50 7.37
C ARG A 259 16.16 -3.36 8.10
N CYS A 260 16.16 -4.63 7.73
CA CYS A 260 15.36 -5.64 8.42
C CYS A 260 15.74 -5.73 9.89
N ALA A 261 14.77 -5.98 10.75
CA ALA A 261 15.04 -6.28 12.14
C ALA A 261 16.05 -7.43 12.23
N LEU A 262 17.13 -7.20 12.94
CA LEU A 262 18.06 -8.29 13.31
C LEU A 262 17.28 -9.24 14.22
N LYS A 263 17.32 -10.53 13.91
CA LYS A 263 16.74 -11.58 14.75
C LYS A 263 17.51 -11.70 16.06
#